data_17322fb2bb93f51ccf7291e46f2957f6
#
_entry.id   17322fb2bb93f51ccf7291e46f2957f6
#
_cell.length_a   1.000
_cell.length_b   1.000
_cell.length_c   1.000
_cell.angle_alpha   90.00
_cell.angle_beta   90.00
_cell.angle_gamma   90.00
#
_symmetry.space_group_name_H-M   'P 1'
#
loop_
_entity.id
_entity.type
_entity.pdbx_description
1 polymer ?
#
loop_
_entity_poly.entity_id
_entity_poly.type
_entity_poly.pdbx_seq_one_letter_code
_entity_poly.pdbx_strand_id
1 'polypeptide(L)'
;MDAITLLKGNSVVDHHTFVDHAVPNCQSNQLYKGIYDEKSKGVFNGNIMVRKDAQKTNAFQQNNNLLLTDMAAIDTKPQLEIFADDVACSHGCTIGQLDDEALFYMQSRGIPRKEAKAFLMFAFAGDTLKNITIPELKEQLIN
;
A
#
# COMPACT_ATOMS: atom_id res chain seq x y z
N MET A 1 -0.93 -10.91 -0.52
CA MET A 1 -2.10 -10.09 -0.97
C MET A 1 -1.58 -8.70 -1.28
N ASP A 2 -1.75 -8.27 -2.53
CA ASP A 2 -1.26 -6.96 -2.97
C ASP A 2 -2.42 -6.16 -3.57
N ALA A 3 -2.44 -4.86 -3.29
CA ALA A 3 -3.40 -3.94 -3.87
C ALA A 3 -2.74 -2.61 -4.22
N ILE A 4 -3.17 -2.03 -5.33
CA ILE A 4 -2.90 -0.64 -5.68
C ILE A 4 -4.23 0.09 -5.88
N THR A 5 -4.37 1.22 -5.23
CA THR A 5 -5.57 2.04 -5.28
C THR A 5 -5.22 3.42 -5.82
N LEU A 6 -5.93 3.87 -6.84
CA LEU A 6 -5.80 5.21 -7.42
C LEU A 6 -7.18 5.87 -7.34
N LEU A 7 -7.33 6.91 -6.53
CA LEU A 7 -8.58 7.61 -6.35
C LEU A 7 -8.46 9.11 -6.63
N LYS A 8 -9.53 9.66 -7.17
CA LYS A 8 -9.71 11.11 -7.40
C LYS A 8 -11.16 11.54 -7.19
N GLY A 9 -11.41 12.81 -7.27
CA GLY A 9 -12.75 13.37 -7.06
C GLY A 9 -13.18 13.26 -5.62
N ASN A 10 -14.43 12.87 -5.41
CA ASN A 10 -15.02 12.59 -4.10
C ASN A 10 -15.15 11.07 -3.83
N SER A 11 -14.37 10.26 -4.53
CA SER A 11 -14.44 8.81 -4.43
C SER A 11 -13.95 8.32 -3.06
N VAL A 12 -14.56 7.23 -2.59
CA VAL A 12 -14.19 6.58 -1.33
C VAL A 12 -13.89 5.11 -1.61
N VAL A 13 -12.84 4.60 -1.00
CA VAL A 13 -12.52 3.18 -0.96
C VAL A 13 -12.33 2.74 0.48
N ASP A 14 -12.81 1.54 0.78
CA ASP A 14 -12.69 0.93 2.10
C ASP A 14 -12.19 -0.50 1.95
N HIS A 15 -10.98 -0.76 2.45
CA HIS A 15 -10.34 -2.07 2.45
C HIS A 15 -10.37 -2.66 3.85
N HIS A 16 -11.11 -3.75 4.02
CA HIS A 16 -11.07 -4.58 5.22
C HIS A 16 -10.44 -5.92 4.88
N THR A 17 -9.36 -6.26 5.56
CA THR A 17 -8.68 -7.55 5.40
C THR A 17 -8.56 -8.27 6.73
N PHE A 18 -8.71 -9.59 6.68
CA PHE A 18 -8.49 -10.47 7.83
C PHE A 18 -7.67 -11.67 7.38
N VAL A 19 -6.52 -11.85 8.02
CA VAL A 19 -5.64 -13.00 7.80
C VAL A 19 -5.57 -13.80 9.08
N ASP A 20 -5.99 -15.06 9.04
CA ASP A 20 -6.00 -15.98 10.17
C ASP A 20 -4.92 -17.05 9.98
N HIS A 21 -3.85 -16.96 10.75
CA HIS A 21 -2.83 -18.00 10.85
C HIS A 21 -3.28 -19.02 11.90
N ALA A 22 -3.86 -20.13 11.44
CA ALA A 22 -4.45 -21.15 12.29
C ALA A 22 -3.55 -22.35 12.56
N VAL A 23 -2.51 -22.55 11.75
CA VAL A 23 -1.58 -23.68 11.81
C VAL A 23 -0.13 -23.19 11.76
N PRO A 24 0.85 -23.99 12.27
CA PRO A 24 2.24 -23.57 12.27
C PRO A 24 2.89 -23.54 10.88
N ASN A 25 4.05 -22.88 10.79
CA ASN A 25 4.91 -22.76 9.61
C ASN A 25 4.24 -22.05 8.40
N CYS A 26 3.34 -21.11 8.65
CA CYS A 26 2.67 -20.35 7.59
C CYS A 26 3.31 -18.97 7.39
N GLN A 27 3.13 -18.45 6.18
CA GLN A 27 3.61 -17.12 5.80
C GLN A 27 2.48 -16.30 5.20
N SER A 28 2.46 -15.01 5.50
CA SER A 28 1.63 -14.03 4.80
C SER A 28 2.39 -12.74 4.54
N ASN A 29 2.13 -12.14 3.39
CA ASN A 29 2.66 -10.85 3.01
C ASN A 29 1.53 -10.01 2.41
N GLN A 30 1.30 -8.83 2.97
CA GLN A 30 0.33 -7.86 2.49
C GLN A 30 1.03 -6.56 2.10
N LEU A 31 0.83 -6.11 0.87
CA LEU A 31 1.30 -4.82 0.39
C LEU A 31 0.13 -4.04 -0.22
N TYR A 32 -0.39 -3.09 0.53
CA TYR A 32 -1.47 -2.21 0.11
C TYR A 32 -0.91 -0.81 -0.11
N LYS A 33 -0.99 -0.32 -1.35
CA LYS A 33 -0.57 1.04 -1.71
C LYS A 33 -1.75 1.85 -2.22
N GLY A 34 -1.87 3.09 -1.75
CA GLY A 34 -2.92 4.02 -2.16
C GLY A 34 -2.36 5.36 -2.62
N ILE A 35 -2.91 5.89 -3.71
CA ILE A 35 -2.67 7.25 -4.20
C ILE A 35 -4.01 7.97 -4.25
N TYR A 36 -4.11 9.06 -3.52
CA TYR A 36 -5.36 9.78 -3.31
C TYR A 36 -5.20 11.23 -3.78
N ASP A 37 -6.08 11.66 -4.67
CA ASP A 37 -6.08 12.99 -5.24
C ASP A 37 -7.41 13.72 -4.98
N GLU A 38 -7.40 15.04 -5.12
CA GLU A 38 -8.55 15.94 -4.93
C GLU A 38 -9.17 15.82 -3.52
N LYS A 39 -10.38 15.29 -3.40
CA LYS A 39 -11.13 15.10 -2.13
C LYS A 39 -11.39 13.61 -1.84
N SER A 40 -10.64 12.72 -2.48
CA SER A 40 -10.83 11.29 -2.31
C SER A 40 -10.42 10.82 -0.91
N LYS A 41 -11.06 9.75 -0.46
CA LYS A 41 -10.83 9.17 0.86
C LYS A 41 -10.59 7.68 0.77
N GLY A 42 -9.59 7.21 1.52
CA GLY A 42 -9.34 5.80 1.71
C GLY A 42 -9.55 5.37 3.15
N VAL A 43 -9.87 4.11 3.33
CA VAL A 43 -9.83 3.40 4.61
C VAL A 43 -9.08 2.10 4.40
N PHE A 44 -8.15 1.81 5.29
CA PHE A 44 -7.50 0.52 5.37
C PHE A 44 -7.62 -0.02 6.79
N ASN A 45 -8.29 -1.14 6.95
CA ASN A 45 -8.42 -1.86 8.21
C ASN A 45 -7.95 -3.30 7.98
N GLY A 46 -6.71 -3.58 8.37
CA GLY A 46 -6.07 -4.88 8.16
C GLY A 46 -5.78 -5.57 9.48
N ASN A 47 -6.43 -6.70 9.73
CA ASN A 47 -6.19 -7.53 10.90
C ASN A 47 -5.44 -8.81 10.52
N ILE A 48 -4.36 -9.10 11.24
CA ILE A 48 -3.66 -10.38 11.20
C ILE A 48 -3.78 -11.03 12.57
N MET A 49 -4.43 -12.19 12.61
CA MET A 49 -4.52 -13.03 13.79
C MET A 49 -3.54 -14.19 13.68
N VAL A 50 -2.73 -14.39 14.70
CA VAL A 50 -1.84 -15.56 14.83
C VAL A 50 -2.27 -16.35 16.04
N ARG A 51 -2.91 -17.50 15.82
CA ARG A 51 -3.41 -18.36 16.88
C ARG A 51 -2.28 -18.98 17.68
N LYS A 52 -2.57 -19.40 18.92
CA LYS A 52 -1.59 -19.95 19.85
C LYS A 52 -0.76 -21.10 19.25
N ASP A 53 -1.40 -21.96 18.47
CA ASP A 53 -0.72 -23.13 17.87
C ASP A 53 -0.03 -22.79 16.53
N ALA A 54 -0.20 -21.58 16.01
CA ALA A 54 0.41 -21.13 14.76
C ALA A 54 1.87 -20.67 14.95
N GLN A 55 2.69 -21.51 15.56
CA GLN A 55 4.12 -21.26 15.78
C GLN A 55 4.89 -21.22 14.46
N LYS A 56 6.03 -20.52 14.41
CA LYS A 56 6.84 -20.32 13.19
C LYS A 56 6.10 -19.56 12.08
N THR A 57 5.12 -18.76 12.42
CA THR A 57 4.45 -17.84 11.49
C THR A 57 5.36 -16.67 11.15
N ASN A 58 5.43 -16.34 9.85
CA ASN A 58 6.00 -15.10 9.34
C ASN A 58 4.90 -14.28 8.69
N ALA A 59 4.51 -13.15 9.29
CA ALA A 59 3.43 -12.32 8.81
C ALA A 59 3.86 -10.85 8.70
N PHE A 60 3.78 -10.31 7.49
CA PHE A 60 4.16 -8.92 7.21
C PHE A 60 2.99 -8.18 6.54
N GLN A 61 2.68 -7.00 7.05
CA GLN A 61 1.64 -6.14 6.52
C GLN A 61 2.20 -4.73 6.32
N GLN A 62 2.05 -4.20 5.11
CA GLN A 62 2.40 -2.81 4.78
C GLN A 62 1.23 -2.10 4.11
N ASN A 63 0.93 -0.89 4.58
CA ASN A 63 0.00 0.03 3.98
C ASN A 63 0.68 1.38 3.75
N ASN A 64 1.04 1.66 2.51
CA ASN A 64 1.75 2.86 2.11
C ASN A 64 0.83 3.77 1.28
N ASN A 65 0.72 5.03 1.68
CA ASN A 65 -0.25 5.95 1.09
C ASN A 65 0.40 7.26 0.69
N LEU A 66 -0.01 7.77 -0.46
CA LEU A 66 0.42 9.03 -1.03
C LEU A 66 -0.77 9.96 -1.21
N LEU A 67 -0.74 11.11 -0.55
CA LEU A 67 -1.74 12.16 -0.69
C LEU A 67 -1.22 13.23 -1.65
N LEU A 68 -1.95 13.49 -2.73
CA LEU A 68 -1.55 14.45 -3.75
C LEU A 68 -2.10 15.86 -3.48
N THR A 69 -3.07 15.98 -2.58
CA THR A 69 -3.72 17.24 -2.20
C THR A 69 -4.01 17.27 -0.70
N ASP A 70 -4.19 18.46 -0.14
CA ASP A 70 -4.52 18.68 1.27
C ASP A 70 -5.94 18.20 1.63
N MET A 71 -6.81 18.01 0.63
CA MET A 71 -8.19 17.54 0.83
C MET A 71 -8.34 16.03 0.73
N ALA A 72 -7.32 15.33 0.22
CA ALA A 72 -7.28 13.88 0.20
C ALA A 72 -6.97 13.33 1.60
N ALA A 73 -7.55 12.18 1.93
CA ALA A 73 -7.36 11.58 3.26
C ALA A 73 -7.30 10.05 3.20
N ILE A 74 -6.64 9.47 4.17
CA ILE A 74 -6.63 8.02 4.41
C ILE A 74 -6.69 7.76 5.92
N ASP A 75 -7.60 6.89 6.32
CA ASP A 75 -7.62 6.30 7.65
C ASP A 75 -7.05 4.89 7.59
N THR A 76 -5.95 4.66 8.28
CA THR A 76 -5.28 3.36 8.25
C THR A 76 -5.16 2.78 9.64
N LYS A 77 -5.62 1.52 9.78
CA LYS A 77 -5.65 0.77 11.04
C LYS A 77 -5.09 -0.64 10.84
N PRO A 78 -3.77 -0.79 10.78
CA PRO A 78 -3.15 -2.10 10.83
C PRO A 78 -3.26 -2.67 12.25
N GLN A 79 -3.59 -3.96 12.37
CA GLN A 79 -3.73 -4.66 13.65
C GLN A 79 -3.04 -6.01 13.60
N LEU A 80 -2.33 -6.34 14.69
CA LEU A 80 -1.74 -7.65 14.91
C LEU A 80 -2.28 -8.21 16.24
N GLU A 81 -2.91 -9.37 16.17
CA GLU A 81 -3.35 -10.14 17.33
C GLU A 81 -2.55 -11.43 17.39
N ILE A 82 -1.49 -11.44 18.21
CA ILE A 82 -0.50 -12.52 18.23
C ILE A 82 -0.62 -13.27 19.56
N PHE A 83 -1.01 -14.53 19.49
CA PHE A 83 -1.14 -15.44 20.63
C PHE A 83 -0.05 -16.52 20.66
N ALA A 84 0.77 -16.65 19.61
CA ALA A 84 1.94 -17.49 19.56
C ALA A 84 3.20 -16.69 19.95
N ASP A 85 4.24 -17.38 20.45
CA ASP A 85 5.46 -16.77 20.97
C ASP A 85 6.67 -16.91 20.03
N ASP A 86 6.74 -17.96 19.23
CA ASP A 86 7.83 -18.18 18.26
C ASP A 86 7.36 -17.78 16.84
N VAL A 87 7.30 -16.48 16.59
CA VAL A 87 6.83 -15.91 15.33
C VAL A 87 7.61 -14.65 14.95
N ALA A 88 7.62 -14.31 13.66
CA ALA A 88 8.10 -13.06 13.13
C ALA A 88 6.94 -12.31 12.46
N CYS A 89 6.39 -11.31 13.15
CA CYS A 89 5.25 -10.54 12.67
C CYS A 89 5.56 -9.05 12.75
N SER A 90 5.22 -8.32 11.71
CA SER A 90 5.34 -6.87 11.69
C SER A 90 4.27 -6.23 10.84
N HIS A 91 3.95 -4.99 11.16
CA HIS A 91 3.17 -4.12 10.31
C HIS A 91 3.86 -2.77 10.13
N GLY A 92 3.57 -2.09 9.03
CA GLY A 92 4.02 -0.74 8.74
C GLY A 92 2.91 0.05 8.06
N CYS A 93 2.89 1.34 8.34
CA CYS A 93 1.98 2.28 7.71
C CYS A 93 2.73 3.57 7.41
N THR A 94 2.53 4.09 6.22
CA THR A 94 3.04 5.42 5.86
C THR A 94 1.95 6.24 5.19
N ILE A 95 1.94 7.53 5.53
CA ILE A 95 1.11 8.52 4.86
C ILE A 95 2.06 9.68 4.51
N GLY A 96 2.25 9.93 3.23
CA GLY A 96 3.17 10.93 2.74
C GLY A 96 2.61 11.76 1.59
N GLN A 97 3.41 12.71 1.15
CA GLN A 97 3.17 13.53 -0.04
C GLN A 97 4.25 13.26 -1.06
N LEU A 98 4.08 13.78 -2.29
CA LEU A 98 5.15 13.72 -3.28
C LEU A 98 6.36 14.52 -2.77
N ASP A 99 7.53 13.97 -3.04
CA ASP A 99 8.79 14.63 -2.70
C ASP A 99 9.00 15.86 -3.61
N ASP A 100 8.90 17.05 -3.00
CA ASP A 100 9.05 18.32 -3.71
C ASP A 100 10.49 18.54 -4.20
N GLU A 101 11.50 18.00 -3.54
CA GLU A 101 12.89 18.08 -4.01
C GLU A 101 13.07 17.24 -5.28
N ALA A 102 12.51 16.04 -5.30
CA ALA A 102 12.51 15.19 -6.49
C ALA A 102 11.74 15.83 -7.65
N LEU A 103 10.58 16.43 -7.37
CA LEU A 103 9.81 17.18 -8.37
C LEU A 103 10.63 18.36 -8.93
N PHE A 104 11.23 19.15 -8.06
CA PHE A 104 12.06 20.28 -8.46
C PHE A 104 13.27 19.83 -9.29
N TYR A 105 13.95 18.78 -8.88
CA TYR A 105 15.09 18.22 -9.62
C TYR A 105 14.69 17.80 -11.04
N MET A 106 13.57 17.10 -11.19
CA MET A 106 13.07 16.67 -12.50
C MET A 106 12.70 17.88 -13.39
N GLN A 107 12.04 18.89 -12.81
CA GLN A 107 11.69 20.12 -13.52
C GLN A 107 12.93 20.91 -13.95
N SER A 108 13.98 20.97 -13.15
CA SER A 108 15.25 21.62 -13.50
C SER A 108 15.96 20.94 -14.68
N ARG A 109 15.64 19.70 -14.96
CA ARG A 109 16.10 18.92 -16.13
C ARG A 109 15.16 19.02 -17.33
N GLY A 110 14.16 19.88 -17.27
CA GLY A 110 13.23 20.14 -18.38
C GLY A 110 12.03 19.19 -18.44
N ILE A 111 11.80 18.35 -17.42
CA ILE A 111 10.61 17.50 -17.36
C ILE A 111 9.43 18.34 -16.86
N PRO A 112 8.32 18.42 -17.64
CA PRO A 112 7.13 19.14 -17.19
C PRO A 112 6.59 18.60 -15.86
N ARG A 113 6.06 19.48 -15.00
CA ARG A 113 5.55 19.10 -13.67
C ARG A 113 4.57 17.92 -13.71
N LYS A 114 3.68 17.90 -14.70
CA LYS A 114 2.70 16.81 -14.87
C LYS A 114 3.37 15.46 -15.09
N GLU A 115 4.39 15.42 -15.93
CA GLU A 115 5.14 14.21 -16.23
C GLU A 115 5.99 13.78 -15.02
N ALA A 116 6.64 14.72 -14.34
CA ALA A 116 7.40 14.45 -13.13
C ALA A 116 6.51 13.83 -12.03
N LYS A 117 5.30 14.37 -11.82
CA LYS A 117 4.31 13.77 -10.92
C LYS A 117 3.97 12.34 -11.32
N ALA A 118 3.66 12.09 -12.59
CA ALA A 118 3.34 10.77 -13.10
C ALA A 118 4.48 9.76 -12.86
N PHE A 119 5.73 10.18 -13.08
CA PHE A 119 6.91 9.36 -12.80
C PHE A 119 7.02 8.96 -11.34
N LEU A 120 6.85 9.90 -10.42
CA LEU A 120 6.92 9.62 -8.99
C LEU A 120 5.78 8.72 -8.50
N MET A 121 4.56 8.91 -9.02
CA MET A 121 3.43 8.04 -8.74
C MET A 121 3.66 6.62 -9.26
N PHE A 122 4.18 6.49 -10.47
CA PHE A 122 4.53 5.20 -11.05
C PHE A 122 5.64 4.49 -10.27
N ALA A 123 6.67 5.23 -9.85
CA ALA A 123 7.73 4.69 -9.00
C ALA A 123 7.19 4.20 -7.66
N PHE A 124 6.29 4.95 -7.04
CA PHE A 124 5.61 4.54 -5.81
C PHE A 124 4.79 3.25 -5.99
N ALA A 125 4.05 3.12 -7.10
CA ALA A 125 3.25 1.92 -7.41
C ALA A 125 4.11 0.70 -7.81
N GLY A 126 5.35 0.92 -8.23
CA GLY A 126 6.19 -0.06 -8.93
C GLY A 126 6.38 -1.38 -8.19
N ASP A 127 6.49 -1.37 -6.86
CA ASP A 127 6.68 -2.60 -6.09
C ASP A 127 5.46 -3.52 -6.15
N THR A 128 4.25 -2.94 -6.07
CA THR A 128 3.00 -3.70 -6.23
C THR A 128 2.87 -4.25 -7.65
N LEU A 129 3.23 -3.45 -8.64
CA LEU A 129 3.18 -3.85 -10.06
C LEU A 129 4.16 -4.97 -10.40
N LYS A 130 5.30 -5.06 -9.71
CA LYS A 130 6.28 -6.14 -9.90
C LYS A 130 5.72 -7.52 -9.52
N ASN A 131 4.85 -7.56 -8.53
CA ASN A 131 4.26 -8.80 -8.01
C ASN A 131 3.13 -9.35 -8.90
N ILE A 132 2.69 -8.59 -9.91
CA ILE A 132 1.67 -9.03 -10.85
C ILE A 132 2.30 -9.99 -11.87
N THR A 133 1.83 -11.23 -11.85
CA THR A 133 2.33 -12.32 -12.72
C THR A 133 1.54 -12.47 -14.01
N ILE A 134 0.36 -11.83 -14.14
CA ILE A 134 -0.50 -11.86 -15.32
C ILE A 134 -0.09 -10.70 -16.24
N PRO A 135 0.53 -10.96 -17.41
CA PRO A 135 1.08 -9.91 -18.28
C PRO A 135 0.03 -8.91 -18.75
N GLU A 136 -1.14 -9.40 -19.16
CA GLU A 136 -2.24 -8.58 -19.69
C GLU A 136 -2.78 -7.60 -18.64
N LEU A 137 -2.92 -8.07 -17.40
CA LEU A 137 -3.34 -7.22 -16.27
C LEU A 137 -2.28 -6.15 -15.98
N LYS A 138 -1.01 -6.56 -15.98
CA LYS A 138 0.10 -5.63 -15.76
C LYS A 138 0.15 -4.53 -16.81
N GLU A 139 -0.07 -4.87 -18.07
CA GLU A 139 -0.08 -3.94 -19.19
C GLU A 139 -1.23 -2.94 -19.08
N GLN A 140 -2.42 -3.40 -18.68
CA GLN A 140 -3.58 -2.51 -18.42
C GLN A 140 -3.36 -1.51 -17.29
N LEU A 141 -2.58 -1.86 -16.27
CA LEU A 141 -2.30 -0.99 -15.12
C LEU A 141 -1.18 0.02 -15.37
N ILE A 142 -0.34 -0.22 -16.36
CA ILE A 142 0.78 0.65 -16.73
C ILE A 142 0.36 1.72 -17.76
N ASN A 143 -0.66 1.46 -18.57
CA ASN A 143 -1.20 2.37 -19.60
C ASN A 143 -2.34 3.24 -19.02
#